data_f800ee3a28ffab7dde84190064c20653
#
_entry.id   f800ee3a28ffab7dde84190064c20653
#
_cell.length_a   1.000
_cell.length_b   1.000
_cell.length_c   1.000
_cell.angle_alpha   90.00
_cell.angle_beta   90.00
_cell.angle_gamma   90.00
#
_symmetry.space_group_name_H-M   'P 1'
#
loop_
_entity.id
_entity.type
_entity.pdbx_description
1 polymer ?
#
loop_
_entity_poly.entity_id
_entity_poly.type
_entity_poly.pdbx_seq_one_letter_code
_entity_poly.pdbx_strand_id
1 'polypeptide(L)'
;MTVLALTPTRLVYSHTDEHPADEPESRPRAETSTEAIRFSRVSSVSLTRVVPDPASYVPGVTMPSEVILTIGWNVLSHVELEPAHCGDETCEADHGYLGTITADDLTLRVSEAADGEEAVSQVLSFVTALSDATARTGS
;
A
#
# COMPACT_ATOMS: atom_id res chain seq x y z
N MET A 1 -10.93 -3.36 4.95
CA MET A 1 -11.11 -3.80 3.54
C MET A 1 -10.36 -2.84 2.62
N THR A 2 -9.58 -3.36 1.69
CA THR A 2 -8.79 -2.55 0.74
C THR A 2 -9.26 -2.78 -0.68
N VAL A 3 -9.44 -1.70 -1.43
CA VAL A 3 -9.82 -1.72 -2.85
C VAL A 3 -8.82 -0.92 -3.67
N LEU A 4 -8.35 -1.49 -4.76
CA LEU A 4 -7.55 -0.82 -5.77
C LEU A 4 -8.32 -0.81 -7.09
N ALA A 5 -8.34 0.33 -7.74
CA ALA A 5 -8.99 0.48 -9.05
C ALA A 5 -8.15 1.36 -9.98
N LEU A 6 -8.20 1.07 -11.26
CA LEU A 6 -7.60 1.88 -12.30
C LEU A 6 -8.67 2.64 -13.06
N THR A 7 -8.44 3.92 -13.23
CA THR A 7 -9.17 4.76 -14.18
C THR A 7 -8.28 5.02 -15.39
N PRO A 8 -8.75 5.68 -16.45
CA PRO A 8 -7.89 6.05 -17.59
C PRO A 8 -6.69 6.92 -17.20
N THR A 9 -6.72 7.62 -16.06
CA THR A 9 -5.69 8.59 -15.68
C THR A 9 -5.10 8.41 -14.28
N ARG A 10 -5.70 7.54 -13.45
CA ARG A 10 -5.36 7.46 -12.01
C ARG A 10 -5.42 6.03 -11.48
N LEU A 11 -4.59 5.78 -10.49
CA LEU A 11 -4.77 4.70 -9.52
C LEU A 11 -5.65 5.24 -8.39
N VAL A 12 -6.71 4.53 -8.04
CA VAL A 12 -7.55 4.83 -6.89
C VAL A 12 -7.33 3.75 -5.84
N TYR A 13 -6.98 4.16 -4.66
CA TYR A 13 -6.81 3.33 -3.47
C TYR A 13 -7.87 3.73 -2.46
N SER A 14 -8.57 2.76 -1.90
CA SER A 14 -9.54 2.96 -0.83
C SER A 14 -9.33 1.93 0.26
N HIS A 15 -9.29 2.38 1.50
CA HIS A 15 -9.18 1.51 2.66
C HIS A 15 -10.27 1.84 3.67
N THR A 16 -10.95 0.80 4.14
CA THR A 16 -12.00 0.92 5.15
C THR A 16 -11.60 0.13 6.39
N ASP A 17 -11.57 0.83 7.51
CA ASP A 17 -11.41 0.26 8.84
C ASP A 17 -12.72 0.28 9.59
N GLU A 18 -13.03 -0.81 10.26
CA GLU A 18 -14.18 -0.94 11.12
C GLU A 18 -13.74 -0.90 12.59
N HIS A 19 -14.36 -0.03 13.35
CA HIS A 19 -14.13 0.12 14.78
C HIS A 19 -15.35 -0.38 15.54
N PRO A 20 -15.24 -1.49 16.27
CA PRO A 20 -16.31 -1.94 17.13
C PRO A 20 -16.56 -0.95 18.27
N ALA A 21 -17.70 -1.05 18.91
CA ALA A 21 -18.01 -0.28 20.10
C ALA A 21 -17.13 -0.73 21.27
N ASP A 22 -16.24 0.14 21.73
CA ASP A 22 -15.29 -0.16 22.82
C ASP A 22 -15.91 0.03 24.21
N GLU A 23 -16.98 0.82 24.30
CA GLU A 23 -17.72 1.11 25.53
C GLU A 23 -19.22 0.88 25.35
N PRO A 24 -19.98 0.60 26.46
CA PRO A 24 -21.42 0.32 26.35
C PRO A 24 -22.25 1.43 25.70
N GLU A 25 -21.78 2.67 25.72
CA GLU A 25 -22.46 3.83 25.12
C GLU A 25 -21.92 4.20 23.74
N SER A 26 -20.80 3.60 23.32
CA SER A 26 -20.24 3.85 22.01
C SER A 26 -20.97 3.05 20.91
N ARG A 27 -20.95 3.58 19.70
CA ARG A 27 -21.52 2.91 18.53
C ARG A 27 -20.41 2.42 17.61
N PRO A 28 -20.60 1.27 16.94
CA PRO A 28 -19.68 0.86 15.88
C PRO A 28 -19.59 1.95 14.81
N ARG A 29 -18.41 2.15 14.26
CA ARG A 29 -18.17 3.10 13.16
C ARG A 29 -17.25 2.48 12.12
N ALA A 30 -17.35 2.97 10.90
CA ALA A 30 -16.41 2.66 9.83
C ALA A 30 -15.78 3.95 9.34
N GLU A 31 -14.47 3.90 9.11
CA GLU A 31 -13.70 4.98 8.50
C GLU A 31 -13.18 4.52 7.14
N THR A 32 -13.47 5.28 6.10
CA THR A 32 -12.99 4.99 4.75
C THR A 32 -12.11 6.14 4.26
N SER A 33 -10.88 5.82 3.94
CA SER A 33 -9.95 6.73 3.30
C SER A 33 -9.82 6.38 1.83
N THR A 34 -9.93 7.36 0.95
CA THR A 34 -9.78 7.17 -0.48
C THR A 34 -8.76 8.16 -1.02
N GLU A 35 -7.80 7.66 -1.78
CA GLU A 35 -6.77 8.47 -2.44
C GLU A 35 -6.76 8.19 -3.93
N ALA A 36 -6.69 9.23 -4.75
CA ALA A 36 -6.58 9.15 -6.18
C ALA A 36 -5.21 9.66 -6.63
N ILE A 37 -4.39 8.75 -7.16
CA ILE A 37 -3.00 8.99 -7.49
C ILE A 37 -2.85 9.04 -9.00
N ARG A 38 -2.34 10.15 -9.54
CA ARG A 38 -2.02 10.24 -10.98
C ARG A 38 -0.95 9.22 -11.34
N PHE A 39 -1.04 8.57 -12.48
CA PHE A 39 -0.03 7.60 -12.91
C PHE A 39 1.38 8.19 -12.96
N SER A 40 1.53 9.46 -13.30
CA SER A 40 2.82 10.16 -13.28
C SER A 40 3.46 10.26 -11.89
N ARG A 41 2.69 10.04 -10.83
CA ARG A 41 3.20 10.04 -9.45
C ARG A 41 3.53 8.65 -8.94
N VAL A 42 3.14 7.59 -9.62
CA VAL A 42 3.54 6.23 -9.27
C VAL A 42 5.03 6.09 -9.59
N SER A 43 5.84 5.93 -8.56
CA SER A 43 7.30 5.88 -8.69
C SER A 43 7.82 4.47 -8.88
N SER A 44 7.13 3.48 -8.34
CA SER A 44 7.52 2.08 -8.47
C SER A 44 6.33 1.14 -8.34
N VAL A 45 6.39 0.04 -9.08
CA VAL A 45 5.47 -1.09 -8.96
C VAL A 45 6.33 -2.34 -8.85
N SER A 46 6.26 -3.01 -7.72
CA SER A 46 7.03 -4.23 -7.45
C SER A 46 6.08 -5.40 -7.20
N LEU A 47 6.36 -6.52 -7.82
CA LEU A 47 5.61 -7.76 -7.64
C LEU A 47 6.55 -8.88 -7.26
N THR A 48 6.31 -9.47 -6.10
CA THR A 48 6.97 -10.71 -5.67
C THR A 48 6.01 -11.87 -5.87
N ARG A 49 6.49 -12.93 -6.50
CA ARG A 49 5.76 -14.19 -6.68
C ARG A 49 6.41 -15.28 -5.85
N VAL A 50 5.61 -16.04 -5.14
CA VAL A 50 6.07 -17.22 -4.41
C VAL A 50 5.62 -18.48 -5.16
N VAL A 51 6.56 -19.28 -5.60
CA VAL A 51 6.31 -20.54 -6.31
C VAL A 51 6.74 -21.68 -5.40
N PRO A 52 5.81 -22.54 -4.93
CA PRO A 52 6.11 -23.54 -3.90
C PRO A 52 7.01 -24.70 -4.38
N ASP A 53 6.96 -25.01 -5.68
CA ASP A 53 7.77 -26.08 -6.28
C ASP A 53 8.39 -25.59 -7.58
N PRO A 54 9.54 -24.93 -7.51
CA PRO A 54 10.16 -24.34 -8.70
C PRO A 54 10.60 -25.39 -9.74
N ALA A 55 10.85 -26.62 -9.34
CA ALA A 55 11.19 -27.69 -10.29
C ALA A 55 10.04 -28.08 -11.21
N SER A 56 8.80 -27.89 -10.75
CA SER A 56 7.58 -28.16 -11.51
C SER A 56 7.03 -26.92 -12.22
N TYR A 57 7.72 -25.82 -12.18
CA TYR A 57 7.26 -24.57 -12.79
C TYR A 57 7.18 -24.67 -14.31
N VAL A 58 6.00 -24.34 -14.84
CA VAL A 58 5.74 -24.24 -16.29
C VAL A 58 5.35 -22.81 -16.62
N PRO A 59 6.16 -22.06 -17.40
CA PRO A 59 5.85 -20.70 -17.79
C PRO A 59 4.49 -20.57 -18.46
N GLY A 60 3.69 -19.58 -18.02
CA GLY A 60 2.35 -19.34 -18.55
C GLY A 60 1.25 -20.29 -18.05
N VAL A 61 1.60 -21.33 -17.29
CA VAL A 61 0.66 -22.33 -16.75
C VAL A 61 0.66 -22.33 -15.22
N THR A 62 1.84 -22.37 -14.59
CA THR A 62 1.96 -22.43 -13.14
C THR A 62 1.62 -21.08 -12.51
N MET A 63 0.63 -21.10 -11.62
CA MET A 63 0.26 -19.94 -10.82
C MET A 63 1.11 -19.87 -9.55
N PRO A 64 1.52 -18.68 -9.11
CA PRO A 64 2.13 -18.52 -7.80
C PRO A 64 1.12 -18.83 -6.69
N SER A 65 1.60 -19.37 -5.58
CA SER A 65 0.78 -19.60 -4.37
C SER A 65 0.53 -18.32 -3.58
N GLU A 66 1.39 -17.32 -3.75
CA GLU A 66 1.30 -16.02 -3.11
C GLU A 66 1.91 -14.94 -4.00
N VAL A 67 1.32 -13.77 -3.96
CA VAL A 67 1.85 -12.56 -4.59
C VAL A 67 1.90 -11.42 -3.57
N ILE A 68 2.96 -10.64 -3.63
CA ILE A 68 3.12 -9.43 -2.83
C ILE A 68 3.30 -8.27 -3.79
N LEU A 69 2.33 -7.38 -3.81
CA LEU A 69 2.34 -6.17 -4.61
C LEU A 69 2.73 -4.99 -3.74
N THR A 70 3.78 -4.29 -4.13
CA THR A 70 4.16 -3.01 -3.50
C THR A 70 4.10 -1.91 -4.54
N ILE A 71 3.35 -0.87 -4.24
CA ILE A 71 3.21 0.32 -5.08
C ILE A 71 3.74 1.51 -4.29
N GLY A 72 4.74 2.19 -4.82
CA GLY A 72 5.26 3.44 -4.27
C GLY A 72 4.75 4.62 -5.09
N TRP A 73 4.20 5.60 -4.41
CA TRP A 73 3.88 6.88 -5.01
C TRP A 73 4.32 7.94 -4.03
N ASN A 74 5.32 8.61 -4.30
CA ASN A 74 5.49 9.91 -3.69
C ASN A 74 6.78 10.63 -3.95
N VAL A 75 6.57 11.87 -4.21
CA VAL A 75 7.57 12.90 -4.08
C VAL A 75 7.43 13.65 -2.74
N LEU A 76 6.30 13.47 -2.04
CA LEU A 76 6.03 14.14 -0.77
C LEU A 76 6.06 13.12 0.35
N SER A 77 7.13 13.15 1.10
CA SER A 77 7.25 12.40 2.34
C SER A 77 6.31 13.00 3.39
N HIS A 78 5.61 12.13 4.10
CA HIS A 78 4.90 12.57 5.30
C HIS A 78 5.93 12.90 6.37
N VAL A 79 5.92 14.12 6.87
CA VAL A 79 6.85 14.59 7.89
C VAL A 79 6.08 14.85 9.17
N GLU A 80 6.31 14.04 10.19
CA GLU A 80 5.84 14.30 11.53
C GLU A 80 6.96 14.97 12.31
N LEU A 81 6.69 16.18 12.81
CA LEU A 81 7.62 16.95 13.61
C LEU A 81 7.14 17.00 15.06
N GLU A 82 8.00 16.56 15.96
CA GLU A 82 7.78 16.67 17.40
C GLU A 82 8.87 17.56 18.02
N PRO A 83 8.54 18.37 19.06
CA PRO A 83 9.56 19.10 19.79
C PRO A 83 10.59 18.15 20.38
N ALA A 84 11.88 18.42 20.14
CA ALA A 84 12.95 17.63 20.72
C ALA A 84 13.14 17.96 22.20
N HIS A 85 13.31 16.93 23.02
CA HIS A 85 13.55 17.05 24.45
C HIS A 85 14.88 16.42 24.84
N CYS A 86 15.59 17.04 25.77
CA CYS A 86 16.84 16.51 26.31
C CYS A 86 16.66 15.61 27.54
N GLY A 87 15.44 15.37 27.97
CA GLY A 87 15.13 14.61 29.21
C GLY A 87 15.29 15.37 30.51
N ASP A 88 15.68 16.64 30.46
CA ASP A 88 15.77 17.54 31.60
C ASP A 88 14.57 18.48 31.65
N GLU A 89 13.65 18.27 32.59
CA GLU A 89 12.44 19.09 32.76
C GLU A 89 12.73 20.58 33.10
N THR A 90 13.95 20.89 33.55
CA THR A 90 14.39 22.25 33.87
C THR A 90 15.14 22.93 32.70
N CYS A 91 15.32 22.24 31.61
CA CYS A 91 16.02 22.77 30.44
C CYS A 91 15.14 23.79 29.69
N GLU A 92 15.60 25.02 29.59
CA GLU A 92 14.95 26.11 28.84
C GLU A 92 15.51 26.30 27.43
N ALA A 93 16.46 25.45 27.01
CA ALA A 93 17.06 25.53 25.69
C ALA A 93 16.07 25.05 24.62
N ASP A 94 16.06 25.74 23.48
CA ASP A 94 15.35 25.29 22.28
C ASP A 94 16.17 24.19 21.59
N HIS A 95 15.65 22.95 21.63
CA HIS A 95 16.29 21.80 21.00
C HIS A 95 15.80 21.54 19.57
N GLY A 96 14.94 22.43 19.02
CA GLY A 96 14.35 22.27 17.69
C GLY A 96 13.30 21.17 17.66
N TYR A 97 13.21 20.50 16.52
CA TYR A 97 12.22 19.44 16.26
C TYR A 97 12.91 18.17 15.77
N LEU A 98 12.38 17.03 16.18
CA LEU A 98 12.68 15.73 15.61
C LEU A 98 11.59 15.40 14.59
N GLY A 99 11.99 14.90 13.42
CA GLY A 99 11.07 14.55 12.36
C GLY A 99 11.21 13.10 11.92
N THR A 100 10.09 12.47 11.59
CA THR A 100 10.05 11.19 10.91
C THR A 100 9.53 11.40 9.49
N ILE A 101 10.28 10.90 8.51
CA ILE A 101 9.90 10.96 7.09
C ILE A 101 9.50 9.55 6.67
N THR A 102 8.25 9.38 6.27
CA THR A 102 7.74 8.13 5.69
C THR A 102 7.37 8.33 4.24
N ALA A 103 7.84 7.44 3.37
CA ALA A 103 7.36 7.39 2.00
C ALA A 103 5.95 6.77 1.97
N ASP A 104 5.08 7.33 1.13
CA ASP A 104 3.79 6.70 0.90
C ASP A 104 3.98 5.50 -0.02
N ASP A 105 3.67 4.35 0.51
CA ASP A 105 3.64 3.10 -0.22
C ASP A 105 2.45 2.25 0.24
N LEU A 106 2.09 1.31 -0.59
CA LEU A 106 1.10 0.30 -0.30
C LEU A 106 1.72 -1.07 -0.54
N THR A 107 1.64 -1.95 0.44
CA THR A 107 1.98 -3.36 0.27
C THR A 107 0.73 -4.20 0.45
N LEU A 108 0.40 -4.97 -0.56
CA LEU A 108 -0.72 -5.90 -0.58
C LEU A 108 -0.19 -7.32 -0.75
N ARG A 109 -0.54 -8.19 0.18
CA ARG A 109 -0.23 -9.62 0.14
C ARG A 109 -1.50 -10.42 -0.14
N VAL A 110 -1.47 -11.26 -1.16
CA VAL A 110 -2.59 -12.12 -1.55
C VAL A 110 -2.08 -13.54 -1.74
N SER A 111 -2.71 -14.50 -1.08
CA SER A 111 -2.35 -15.91 -1.17
C SER A 111 -3.52 -16.78 -1.59
N GLU A 112 -3.23 -17.83 -2.32
CA GLU A 112 -4.22 -18.84 -2.71
C GLU A 112 -4.93 -19.43 -1.49
N ALA A 113 -4.18 -19.71 -0.43
CA ALA A 113 -4.70 -20.33 0.79
C ALA A 113 -5.70 -19.45 1.56
N ALA A 114 -5.46 -18.13 1.58
CA ALA A 114 -6.30 -17.19 2.33
C ALA A 114 -7.39 -16.56 1.48
N ASP A 115 -7.08 -16.26 0.22
CA ASP A 115 -7.91 -15.40 -0.64
C ASP A 115 -8.45 -16.12 -1.88
N GLY A 116 -7.93 -17.31 -2.19
CA GLY A 116 -8.30 -18.09 -3.35
C GLY A 116 -7.44 -17.79 -4.59
N GLU A 117 -7.42 -18.74 -5.51
CA GLU A 117 -6.66 -18.67 -6.77
C GLU A 117 -7.12 -17.51 -7.66
N GLU A 118 -8.42 -17.24 -7.68
CA GLU A 118 -8.97 -16.12 -8.46
C GLU A 118 -8.44 -14.77 -7.99
N ALA A 119 -8.30 -14.56 -6.68
CA ALA A 119 -7.75 -13.33 -6.13
C ALA A 119 -6.28 -13.13 -6.54
N VAL A 120 -5.48 -14.18 -6.54
CA VAL A 120 -4.09 -14.14 -7.04
C VAL A 120 -4.06 -13.77 -8.52
N SER A 121 -4.92 -14.36 -9.34
CA SER A 121 -5.05 -14.06 -10.78
C SER A 121 -5.47 -12.60 -11.01
N GLN A 122 -6.39 -12.08 -10.22
CA GLN A 122 -6.82 -10.67 -10.30
C GLN A 122 -5.68 -9.70 -10.00
N VAL A 123 -4.86 -9.98 -9.00
CA VAL A 123 -3.69 -9.14 -8.68
C VAL A 123 -2.69 -9.14 -9.84
N LEU A 124 -2.42 -10.29 -10.44
CA LEU A 124 -1.51 -10.38 -11.60
C LEU A 124 -2.01 -9.56 -12.80
N SER A 125 -3.29 -9.63 -13.10
CA SER A 125 -3.92 -8.82 -14.15
C SER A 125 -3.89 -7.33 -13.84
N PHE A 126 -4.17 -6.97 -12.60
CA PHE A 126 -4.12 -5.59 -12.13
C PHE A 126 -2.71 -4.99 -12.25
N VAL A 127 -1.68 -5.72 -11.85
CA VAL A 127 -0.29 -5.27 -11.93
C VAL A 127 0.13 -5.03 -13.37
N THR A 128 -0.25 -5.92 -14.29
CA THR A 128 0.02 -5.74 -15.72
C THR A 128 -0.62 -4.46 -16.25
N ALA A 129 -1.90 -4.23 -15.93
CA ALA A 129 -2.61 -3.02 -16.33
C ALA A 129 -2.02 -1.74 -15.72
N LEU A 130 -1.64 -1.77 -14.44
CA LEU A 130 -1.01 -0.64 -13.77
C LEU A 130 0.37 -0.33 -14.37
N SER A 131 1.18 -1.35 -14.60
CA SER A 131 2.50 -1.21 -15.21
C SER A 131 2.41 -0.57 -16.60
N ASP A 132 1.48 -1.04 -17.43
CA ASP A 132 1.25 -0.48 -18.78
C ASP A 132 0.75 0.97 -18.71
N ALA A 133 -0.13 1.28 -17.79
CA ALA A 133 -0.66 2.63 -17.60
C ALA A 133 0.42 3.61 -17.16
N THR A 134 1.26 3.23 -16.21
CA THR A 134 2.35 4.07 -15.70
C THR A 134 3.47 4.26 -16.72
N ALA A 135 3.76 3.25 -17.54
CA ALA A 135 4.76 3.35 -18.61
C ALA A 135 4.36 4.36 -19.68
N ARG A 136 3.07 4.44 -20.03
CA ARG A 136 2.57 5.40 -21.03
C ARG A 136 2.65 6.85 -20.57
N THR A 137 2.60 7.11 -19.29
CA THR A 137 2.64 8.47 -18.73
C THR A 137 4.04 8.94 -18.37
N GLY A 138 5.01 8.04 -18.31
CA GLY A 138 6.41 8.33 -17.96
C GLY A 138 7.32 8.68 -19.16
N SER A 139 6.76 8.73 -20.35
CA SER A 139 7.52 9.06 -21.57
C SER A 139 7.29 10.47 -22.05
#